data_8357000c7b5d248071a3a309b4a2bfaa
#
_entry.id   8357000c7b5d248071a3a309b4a2bfaa
#
_cell.length_a   1.000
_cell.length_b   1.000
_cell.length_c   1.000
_cell.angle_alpha   90.00
_cell.angle_beta   90.00
_cell.angle_gamma   90.00
#
_symmetry.space_group_name_H-M   'P 1'
#
loop_
_entity.id
_entity.type
_entity.pdbx_description
1 polymer ?
#
loop_
_entity_poly.entity_id
_entity_poly.type
_entity_poly.pdbx_seq_one_letter_code
_entity_poly.pdbx_strand_id
1 'polypeptide(L)'
;VYPVYVDSNIMAGREIVYATSNEANGFAALPDENVKADIIYLCSPNNPTGSAYNAEQLKAWVDYALKNDAIILYDSAYEAFITEDLPRSIFAIEGARKCAIEMCSLSKTAGFTGTRCGYTIIPKELERDGHNIYATWYRRQATKFNGVSWPVQCAAAAVFSEEGQKQIKENISYYQENARIIASALDELGIYYTGGKNSPYIWLKCPNNMGSWEFFDLLLNEANVVGTPGEGFGENGAGYFRLTSFGDRENTIEAVERIKKVLTNLSK
;
A
#
# COMPACT_ATOMS: atom_id res chain seq x y z
N VAL A 1 4.07 7.67 4.43
CA VAL A 1 2.72 7.40 3.86
C VAL A 1 2.72 7.68 2.37
N TYR A 2 1.74 7.13 1.64
CA TYR A 2 1.55 7.50 0.24
C TYR A 2 1.18 8.99 0.14
N PRO A 3 1.95 9.82 -0.60
CA PRO A 3 1.86 11.28 -0.53
C PRO A 3 0.47 11.86 -0.77
N VAL A 4 -0.32 11.23 -1.64
CA VAL A 4 -1.67 11.70 -2.00
C VAL A 4 -2.61 11.80 -0.79
N TYR A 5 -2.42 10.99 0.26
CA TYR A 5 -3.24 11.11 1.47
C TYR A 5 -3.00 12.45 2.19
N VAL A 6 -1.75 12.88 2.22
CA VAL A 6 -1.34 14.16 2.84
C VAL A 6 -1.77 15.32 1.95
N ASP A 7 -1.35 15.32 0.68
CA ASP A 7 -1.55 16.42 -0.25
C ASP A 7 -3.05 16.74 -0.45
N SER A 8 -3.89 15.71 -0.60
CA SER A 8 -5.33 15.91 -0.79
C SER A 8 -6.01 16.51 0.45
N ASN A 9 -5.52 16.23 1.64
CA ASN A 9 -6.07 16.79 2.87
C ASN A 9 -5.54 18.20 3.15
N ILE A 10 -4.28 18.50 2.84
CA ILE A 10 -3.73 19.86 2.87
C ILE A 10 -4.52 20.76 1.91
N MET A 11 -4.74 20.31 0.66
CA MET A 11 -5.57 21.06 -0.30
C MET A 11 -7.01 21.28 0.18
N ALA A 12 -7.53 20.39 1.01
CA ALA A 12 -8.86 20.55 1.62
C ALA A 12 -8.84 21.37 2.92
N GLY A 13 -7.69 21.94 3.32
CA GLY A 13 -7.56 22.76 4.53
C GLY A 13 -7.66 21.97 5.84
N ARG A 14 -7.31 20.68 5.82
CA ARG A 14 -7.34 19.81 7.00
C ARG A 14 -5.98 19.76 7.69
N GLU A 15 -6.02 19.62 9.00
CA GLU A 15 -4.83 19.34 9.81
C GLU A 15 -4.41 17.87 9.65
N ILE A 16 -3.11 17.63 9.61
CA ILE A 16 -2.53 16.28 9.46
C ILE A 16 -1.84 15.88 10.76
N VAL A 17 -2.21 14.70 11.24
CA VAL A 17 -1.54 14.02 12.36
C VAL A 17 -1.04 12.67 11.89
N TYR A 18 0.20 12.32 12.25
CA TYR A 18 0.82 11.07 11.84
C TYR A 18 0.80 10.05 12.98
N ALA A 19 0.34 8.84 12.70
CA ALA A 19 0.60 7.68 13.53
C ALA A 19 1.99 7.12 13.16
N THR A 20 2.90 7.07 14.14
CA THR A 20 4.29 6.71 13.89
C THR A 20 4.45 5.23 13.52
N SER A 21 4.96 5.00 12.32
CA SER A 21 5.36 3.67 11.81
C SER A 21 6.88 3.59 11.72
N ASN A 22 7.46 2.54 12.30
CA ASN A 22 8.91 2.31 12.31
C ASN A 22 9.23 0.81 12.48
N GLU A 23 10.52 0.47 12.56
CA GLU A 23 10.96 -0.92 12.76
C GLU A 23 10.39 -1.55 14.02
N ALA A 24 10.29 -0.79 15.14
CA ALA A 24 9.85 -1.34 16.42
C ALA A 24 8.39 -1.82 16.41
N ASN A 25 7.55 -1.26 15.54
CA ASN A 25 6.15 -1.70 15.39
C ASN A 25 5.89 -2.42 14.05
N GLY A 26 6.95 -2.88 13.38
CA GLY A 26 6.85 -3.57 12.09
C GLY A 26 6.20 -2.72 10.99
N PHE A 27 6.31 -1.40 11.08
CA PHE A 27 5.66 -0.43 10.21
C PHE A 27 4.12 -0.53 10.16
N ALA A 28 3.52 -1.08 11.22
CA ALA A 28 2.08 -1.18 11.40
C ALA A 28 1.67 -0.38 12.65
N ALA A 29 1.49 0.93 12.50
CA ALA A 29 1.14 1.80 13.61
C ALA A 29 -0.21 1.44 14.22
N LEU A 30 -0.33 1.58 15.53
CA LEU A 30 -1.57 1.48 16.28
C LEU A 30 -2.13 2.86 16.63
N PRO A 31 -3.42 2.98 16.95
CA PRO A 31 -4.00 4.24 17.37
C PRO A 31 -3.38 4.74 18.69
N ASP A 32 -3.18 6.05 18.78
CA ASP A 32 -2.84 6.72 20.05
C ASP A 32 -4.13 7.33 20.63
N GLU A 33 -4.50 6.89 21.81
CA GLU A 33 -5.71 7.34 22.53
C GLU A 33 -5.67 8.85 22.90
N ASN A 34 -4.51 9.47 22.92
CA ASN A 34 -4.33 10.91 23.19
C ASN A 34 -4.51 11.78 21.95
N VAL A 35 -4.54 11.18 20.77
CA VAL A 35 -4.74 11.87 19.50
C VAL A 35 -6.20 11.73 19.10
N LYS A 36 -6.86 12.79 18.69
CA LYS A 36 -8.20 12.75 18.10
C LYS A 36 -8.10 13.02 16.61
N ALA A 37 -8.69 12.11 15.82
CA ALA A 37 -8.78 12.26 14.38
C ALA A 37 -10.21 12.00 13.91
N ASP A 38 -10.69 12.80 12.94
CA ASP A 38 -12.02 12.64 12.34
C ASP A 38 -11.96 11.69 11.14
N ILE A 39 -10.81 11.65 10.44
CA ILE A 39 -10.56 10.78 9.29
C ILE A 39 -9.24 10.05 9.50
N ILE A 40 -9.24 8.74 9.29
CA ILE A 40 -8.08 7.86 9.46
C ILE A 40 -7.78 7.20 8.13
N TYR A 41 -6.56 7.37 7.62
CA TYR A 41 -6.09 6.64 6.43
C TYR A 41 -5.28 5.44 6.85
N LEU A 42 -5.71 4.25 6.42
CA LEU A 42 -4.98 3.00 6.57
C LEU A 42 -4.76 2.37 5.19
N CYS A 43 -3.55 1.94 4.91
CA CYS A 43 -3.21 1.20 3.70
C CYS A 43 -2.66 -0.17 4.08
N SER A 44 -3.34 -1.24 3.65
CA SER A 44 -2.91 -2.61 3.97
C SER A 44 -3.23 -3.58 2.82
N PRO A 45 -2.21 -4.21 2.25
CA PRO A 45 -0.76 -4.02 2.48
C PRO A 45 -0.28 -2.60 2.16
N ASN A 46 0.71 -2.12 2.91
CA ASN A 46 1.11 -0.71 2.87
C ASN A 46 2.09 -0.40 1.72
N ASN A 47 1.91 0.73 1.11
CA ASN A 47 2.90 1.41 0.29
C ASN A 47 3.46 2.59 1.11
N PRO A 48 4.77 2.62 1.47
CA PRO A 48 5.88 1.91 0.83
C PRO A 48 6.39 0.64 1.52
N THR A 49 6.01 0.37 2.77
CA THR A 49 6.72 -0.56 3.66
C THR A 49 6.42 -2.03 3.40
N GLY A 50 5.37 -2.32 2.64
CA GLY A 50 4.92 -3.69 2.39
C GLY A 50 4.31 -4.39 3.62
N SER A 51 4.21 -3.71 4.77
CA SER A 51 3.57 -4.25 5.96
C SER A 51 2.06 -4.43 5.76
N ALA A 52 1.49 -5.43 6.40
CA ALA A 52 0.05 -5.67 6.40
C ALA A 52 -0.45 -5.83 7.83
N TYR A 53 -1.61 -5.23 8.12
CA TYR A 53 -2.23 -5.33 9.44
C TYR A 53 -2.83 -6.72 9.66
N ASN A 54 -2.67 -7.25 10.86
CA ASN A 54 -3.43 -8.42 11.32
C ASN A 54 -4.82 -8.03 11.86
N ALA A 55 -5.64 -9.02 12.19
CA ALA A 55 -7.01 -8.79 12.65
C ALA A 55 -7.09 -7.99 13.96
N GLU A 56 -6.17 -8.22 14.89
CA GLU A 56 -6.13 -7.52 16.19
C GLU A 56 -5.77 -6.04 16.00
N GLN A 57 -4.80 -5.76 15.15
CA GLN A 57 -4.37 -4.40 14.84
C GLN A 57 -5.49 -3.61 14.13
N LEU A 58 -6.18 -4.23 13.16
CA LEU A 58 -7.34 -3.60 12.52
C LEU A 58 -8.49 -3.42 13.49
N LYS A 59 -8.70 -4.36 14.42
CA LYS A 59 -9.73 -4.23 15.45
C LYS A 59 -9.45 -3.03 16.36
N ALA A 60 -8.20 -2.80 16.75
CA ALA A 60 -7.82 -1.62 17.54
C ALA A 60 -8.17 -0.31 16.81
N TRP A 61 -7.92 -0.22 15.51
CA TRP A 61 -8.31 0.94 14.70
C TRP A 61 -9.82 1.11 14.57
N VAL A 62 -10.56 0.01 14.39
CA VAL A 62 -12.02 0.04 14.32
C VAL A 62 -12.62 0.49 15.67
N ASP A 63 -12.14 -0.02 16.79
CA ASP A 63 -12.59 0.37 18.13
C ASP A 63 -12.28 1.84 18.41
N TYR A 64 -11.09 2.29 18.07
CA TYR A 64 -10.71 3.70 18.15
C TYR A 64 -11.66 4.59 17.31
N ALA A 65 -11.92 4.21 16.06
CA ALA A 65 -12.79 4.97 15.17
C ALA A 65 -14.24 5.05 15.70
N LEU A 66 -14.77 3.95 16.22
CA LEU A 66 -16.10 3.92 16.83
C LEU A 66 -16.19 4.78 18.10
N LYS A 67 -15.15 4.74 18.94
CA LYS A 67 -15.06 5.53 20.18
C LYS A 67 -14.99 7.05 19.90
N ASN A 68 -14.28 7.44 18.85
CA ASN A 68 -14.02 8.85 18.52
C ASN A 68 -14.93 9.41 17.43
N ASP A 69 -15.92 8.65 16.97
CA ASP A 69 -16.81 8.98 15.85
C ASP A 69 -16.05 9.30 14.54
N ALA A 70 -14.88 8.67 14.35
CA ALA A 70 -14.04 8.85 13.19
C ALA A 70 -14.45 7.93 12.02
N ILE A 71 -14.00 8.27 10.81
CA ILE A 71 -14.16 7.44 9.61
C ILE A 71 -12.80 6.91 9.16
N ILE A 72 -12.69 5.60 9.02
CA ILE A 72 -11.53 4.95 8.40
C ILE A 72 -11.69 4.95 6.88
N LEU A 73 -10.70 5.48 6.18
CA LEU A 73 -10.50 5.30 4.75
C LEU A 73 -9.45 4.20 4.55
N TYR A 74 -9.91 3.00 4.25
CA TYR A 74 -9.07 1.82 4.13
C TYR A 74 -8.69 1.58 2.67
N ASP A 75 -7.41 1.73 2.35
CA ASP A 75 -6.86 1.47 1.02
C ASP A 75 -6.40 0.02 0.93
N SER A 76 -7.12 -0.80 0.16
CA SER A 76 -6.85 -2.22 -0.07
C SER A 76 -6.27 -2.50 -1.47
N ALA A 77 -5.61 -1.51 -2.08
CA ALA A 77 -5.11 -1.61 -3.45
C ALA A 77 -4.15 -2.80 -3.71
N TYR A 78 -3.56 -3.38 -2.67
CA TYR A 78 -2.60 -4.48 -2.75
C TYR A 78 -3.12 -5.78 -2.09
N GLU A 79 -4.41 -5.88 -1.75
CA GLU A 79 -4.99 -7.04 -1.05
C GLU A 79 -4.73 -8.38 -1.77
N ALA A 80 -4.69 -8.37 -3.10
CA ALA A 80 -4.45 -9.55 -3.91
C ALA A 80 -3.07 -10.18 -3.69
N PHE A 81 -2.10 -9.42 -3.15
CA PHE A 81 -0.75 -9.90 -2.85
C PHE A 81 -0.64 -10.61 -1.50
N ILE A 82 -1.66 -10.57 -0.65
CA ILE A 82 -1.65 -11.22 0.65
C ILE A 82 -1.59 -12.74 0.47
N THR A 83 -0.56 -13.37 1.03
CA THR A 83 -0.32 -14.82 0.99
C THR A 83 -0.55 -15.50 2.32
N GLU A 84 -0.51 -14.75 3.41
CA GLU A 84 -0.70 -15.25 4.77
C GLU A 84 -2.17 -15.14 5.19
N ASP A 85 -2.50 -15.70 6.35
CA ASP A 85 -3.83 -15.58 6.95
C ASP A 85 -4.02 -14.19 7.58
N LEU A 86 -4.17 -13.19 6.73
CA LEU A 86 -4.37 -11.79 7.09
C LEU A 86 -5.68 -11.26 6.46
N PRO A 87 -6.34 -10.30 7.12
CA PRO A 87 -7.54 -9.68 6.56
C PRO A 87 -7.26 -9.01 5.20
N ARG A 88 -8.00 -9.38 4.17
CA ARG A 88 -7.95 -8.74 2.85
C ARG A 88 -8.86 -7.52 2.76
N SER A 89 -9.80 -7.39 3.68
CA SER A 89 -10.79 -6.31 3.74
C SER A 89 -10.97 -5.87 5.20
N ILE A 90 -11.14 -4.57 5.40
CA ILE A 90 -11.50 -4.04 6.73
C ILE A 90 -12.85 -4.58 7.21
N PHE A 91 -13.72 -4.97 6.30
CA PHE A 91 -15.05 -5.51 6.65
C PHE A 91 -15.03 -6.95 7.18
N ALA A 92 -13.86 -7.60 7.21
CA ALA A 92 -13.66 -8.82 8.00
C ALA A 92 -13.66 -8.54 9.53
N ILE A 93 -13.51 -7.26 9.93
CA ILE A 93 -13.44 -6.85 11.33
C ILE A 93 -14.81 -6.40 11.81
N GLU A 94 -15.24 -6.96 12.95
CA GLU A 94 -16.51 -6.59 13.58
C GLU A 94 -16.55 -5.10 13.93
N GLY A 95 -17.64 -4.43 13.58
CA GLY A 95 -17.83 -2.99 13.79
C GLY A 95 -17.39 -2.11 12.62
N ALA A 96 -16.54 -2.58 11.73
CA ALA A 96 -15.99 -1.78 10.63
C ALA A 96 -17.06 -1.17 9.72
N ARG A 97 -18.17 -1.86 9.49
CA ARG A 97 -19.27 -1.35 8.65
C ARG A 97 -19.91 -0.06 9.17
N LYS A 98 -19.70 0.28 10.44
CA LYS A 98 -20.21 1.52 11.06
C LYS A 98 -19.22 2.68 11.03
N CYS A 99 -17.97 2.43 10.64
CA CYS A 99 -16.91 3.46 10.68
C CYS A 99 -15.91 3.42 9.51
N ALA A 100 -16.05 2.51 8.55
CA ALA A 100 -15.07 2.38 7.48
C ALA A 100 -15.67 2.49 6.07
N ILE A 101 -14.83 3.03 5.18
CA ILE A 101 -14.99 3.05 3.72
C ILE A 101 -13.78 2.33 3.15
N GLU A 102 -13.99 1.36 2.26
CA GLU A 102 -12.88 0.64 1.62
C GLU A 102 -12.71 1.07 0.17
N MET A 103 -11.48 1.38 -0.21
CA MET A 103 -11.08 1.73 -1.57
C MET A 103 -10.27 0.60 -2.18
N CYS A 104 -10.78 0.04 -3.27
CA CYS A 104 -10.20 -1.08 -4.00
C CYS A 104 -9.71 -0.63 -5.37
N SER A 105 -8.60 -1.18 -5.83
CA SER A 105 -8.02 -0.82 -7.12
C SER A 105 -7.74 -2.05 -7.97
N LEU A 106 -8.21 -2.05 -9.21
CA LEU A 106 -7.86 -3.07 -10.19
C LEU A 106 -6.51 -2.80 -10.88
N SER A 107 -5.90 -1.63 -10.63
CA SER A 107 -4.61 -1.26 -11.21
C SER A 107 -3.51 -2.26 -10.89
N LYS A 108 -3.47 -2.75 -9.64
CA LYS A 108 -2.42 -3.67 -9.16
C LYS A 108 -2.86 -5.13 -9.21
N THR A 109 -4.14 -5.37 -8.92
CA THR A 109 -4.73 -6.71 -8.92
C THR A 109 -4.80 -7.30 -10.33
N ALA A 110 -5.25 -6.53 -11.31
CA ALA A 110 -5.56 -7.02 -12.66
C ALA A 110 -4.86 -6.23 -13.79
N GLY A 111 -3.84 -5.42 -13.49
CA GLY A 111 -3.11 -4.66 -14.51
C GLY A 111 -3.90 -3.49 -15.11
N PHE A 112 -4.94 -2.99 -14.46
CA PHE A 112 -5.79 -1.91 -14.97
C PHE A 112 -5.22 -0.51 -14.77
N THR A 113 -3.90 -0.38 -14.59
CA THR A 113 -3.25 0.91 -14.37
C THR A 113 -3.56 1.93 -15.47
N GLY A 114 -3.51 1.52 -16.74
CA GLY A 114 -3.81 2.38 -17.89
C GLY A 114 -5.30 2.64 -18.11
N THR A 115 -6.18 1.74 -17.69
CA THR A 115 -7.64 1.84 -17.88
C THR A 115 -8.34 2.60 -16.75
N ARG A 116 -7.63 2.90 -15.65
CA ARG A 116 -8.10 3.74 -14.53
C ARG A 116 -9.37 3.21 -13.87
N CYS A 117 -9.39 1.95 -13.43
CA CYS A 117 -10.55 1.34 -12.79
C CYS A 117 -10.25 0.94 -11.33
N GLY A 118 -11.16 1.32 -10.46
CA GLY A 118 -11.23 0.93 -9.06
C GLY A 118 -12.68 1.04 -8.59
N TYR A 119 -12.94 0.62 -7.37
CA TYR A 119 -14.26 0.73 -6.76
C TYR A 119 -14.15 1.06 -5.28
N THR A 120 -15.23 1.64 -4.75
CA THR A 120 -15.32 2.02 -3.35
C THR A 120 -16.50 1.31 -2.70
N ILE A 121 -16.29 0.71 -1.55
CA ILE A 121 -17.32 0.04 -0.76
C ILE A 121 -17.70 0.95 0.39
N ILE A 122 -18.95 1.41 0.41
CA ILE A 122 -19.52 2.23 1.48
C ILE A 122 -20.73 1.48 2.04
N PRO A 123 -20.67 1.04 3.30
CA PRO A 123 -21.81 0.39 3.93
C PRO A 123 -23.04 1.30 4.00
N LYS A 124 -24.23 0.74 3.74
CA LYS A 124 -25.48 1.51 3.79
C LYS A 124 -25.83 2.00 5.20
N GLU A 125 -25.29 1.32 6.22
CA GLU A 125 -25.45 1.65 7.62
C GLU A 125 -24.46 2.72 8.13
N LEU A 126 -23.53 3.18 7.30
CA LEU A 126 -22.58 4.21 7.70
C LEU A 126 -23.25 5.59 7.70
N GLU A 127 -23.37 6.17 8.88
CA GLU A 127 -23.97 7.48 9.12
C GLU A 127 -23.02 8.37 9.94
N ARG A 128 -23.04 9.68 9.66
CA ARG A 128 -22.36 10.72 10.46
C ARG A 128 -23.20 11.98 10.46
N ASP A 129 -23.34 12.58 11.63
CA ASP A 129 -24.11 13.82 11.84
C ASP A 129 -25.54 13.77 11.26
N GLY A 130 -26.20 12.61 11.35
CA GLY A 130 -27.54 12.40 10.80
C GLY A 130 -27.59 12.25 9.28
N HIS A 131 -26.43 12.16 8.62
CA HIS A 131 -26.31 11.96 7.17
C HIS A 131 -25.88 10.54 6.83
N ASN A 132 -26.61 9.91 5.89
CA ASN A 132 -26.19 8.64 5.32
C ASN A 132 -25.06 8.85 4.31
N ILE A 133 -23.86 8.34 4.62
CA ILE A 133 -22.65 8.54 3.83
C ILE A 133 -22.76 7.84 2.46
N TYR A 134 -23.36 6.65 2.41
CA TYR A 134 -23.58 5.96 1.13
C TYR A 134 -24.47 6.78 0.18
N ALA A 135 -25.59 7.32 0.66
CA ALA A 135 -26.49 8.11 -0.16
C ALA A 135 -25.82 9.41 -0.68
N THR A 136 -25.04 10.06 0.18
CA THR A 136 -24.26 11.27 -0.17
C THR A 136 -23.19 10.95 -1.21
N TRP A 137 -22.44 9.88 -1.03
CA TRP A 137 -21.43 9.41 -1.97
C TRP A 137 -22.05 9.03 -3.32
N TYR A 138 -23.13 8.24 -3.30
CA TYR A 138 -23.82 7.81 -4.52
C TYR A 138 -24.28 9.02 -5.35
N ARG A 139 -24.90 10.00 -4.71
CA ARG A 139 -25.31 11.25 -5.38
C ARG A 139 -24.12 11.98 -5.99
N ARG A 140 -23.02 12.13 -5.22
CA ARG A 140 -21.79 12.77 -5.72
C ARG A 140 -21.24 12.02 -6.94
N GLN A 141 -21.13 10.71 -6.85
CA GLN A 141 -20.59 9.86 -7.90
C GLN A 141 -21.45 9.98 -9.19
N ALA A 142 -22.77 9.88 -9.06
CA ALA A 142 -23.70 9.98 -10.18
C ALA A 142 -23.78 11.38 -10.82
N THR A 143 -23.40 12.44 -10.11
CA THR A 143 -23.46 13.82 -10.63
C THR A 143 -22.13 14.38 -11.11
N LYS A 144 -21.00 13.89 -10.56
CA LYS A 144 -19.67 14.43 -10.83
C LYS A 144 -18.84 13.59 -11.79
N PHE A 145 -19.04 12.26 -11.82
CA PHE A 145 -18.18 11.35 -12.54
C PHE A 145 -18.93 10.35 -13.42
N ASN A 146 -20.02 9.73 -12.94
CA ASN A 146 -20.82 8.66 -13.56
C ASN A 146 -20.13 7.31 -13.74
N GLY A 147 -18.86 7.19 -13.43
CA GLY A 147 -18.09 5.95 -13.53
C GLY A 147 -17.12 5.92 -14.71
N VAL A 148 -16.31 4.87 -14.77
CA VAL A 148 -15.38 4.63 -15.87
C VAL A 148 -16.14 4.20 -17.14
N SER A 149 -15.48 4.20 -18.30
CA SER A 149 -16.11 3.83 -19.57
C SER A 149 -16.71 2.42 -19.53
N TRP A 150 -17.79 2.20 -20.26
CA TRP A 150 -18.50 0.92 -20.29
C TRP A 150 -17.63 -0.29 -20.66
N PRO A 151 -16.76 -0.23 -21.68
CA PRO A 151 -15.85 -1.36 -21.96
C PRO A 151 -14.95 -1.71 -20.78
N VAL A 152 -14.46 -0.72 -20.02
CA VAL A 152 -13.64 -0.93 -18.83
C VAL A 152 -14.47 -1.55 -17.70
N GLN A 153 -15.73 -1.16 -17.54
CA GLN A 153 -16.62 -1.82 -16.55
C GLN A 153 -16.87 -3.29 -16.90
N CYS A 154 -17.08 -3.61 -18.18
CA CYS A 154 -17.23 -5.00 -18.64
C CYS A 154 -15.96 -5.82 -18.37
N ALA A 155 -14.78 -5.25 -18.66
CA ALA A 155 -13.50 -5.88 -18.34
C ALA A 155 -13.32 -6.06 -16.82
N ALA A 156 -13.71 -5.06 -16.01
CA ALA A 156 -13.68 -5.15 -14.55
C ALA A 156 -14.62 -6.26 -14.02
N ALA A 157 -15.78 -6.46 -14.62
CA ALA A 157 -16.67 -7.56 -14.26
C ALA A 157 -16.02 -8.92 -14.54
N ALA A 158 -15.29 -9.05 -15.65
CA ALA A 158 -14.57 -10.28 -16.02
C ALA A 158 -13.45 -10.63 -15.01
N VAL A 159 -12.86 -9.65 -14.30
CA VAL A 159 -11.90 -9.87 -13.24
C VAL A 159 -12.42 -10.82 -12.15
N PHE A 160 -13.71 -10.75 -11.86
CA PHE A 160 -14.37 -11.55 -10.80
C PHE A 160 -14.92 -12.90 -11.32
N SER A 161 -14.76 -13.21 -12.60
CA SER A 161 -15.05 -14.55 -13.12
C SER A 161 -14.02 -15.57 -12.66
N GLU A 162 -14.35 -16.87 -12.74
CA GLU A 162 -13.43 -17.95 -12.41
C GLU A 162 -12.14 -17.87 -13.24
N GLU A 163 -12.26 -17.64 -14.54
CA GLU A 163 -11.11 -17.51 -15.45
C GLU A 163 -10.31 -16.23 -15.14
N GLY A 164 -10.98 -15.11 -14.87
CA GLY A 164 -10.29 -13.87 -14.45
C GLY A 164 -9.49 -14.04 -13.17
N GLN A 165 -10.06 -14.70 -12.18
CA GLN A 165 -9.36 -15.00 -10.91
C GLN A 165 -8.16 -15.91 -11.09
N LYS A 166 -8.23 -16.88 -12.02
CA LYS A 166 -7.09 -17.75 -12.35
C LYS A 166 -5.95 -16.94 -12.97
N GLN A 167 -6.24 -16.11 -13.97
CA GLN A 167 -5.23 -15.26 -14.62
C GLN A 167 -4.61 -14.26 -13.65
N ILE A 168 -5.39 -13.70 -12.71
CA ILE A 168 -4.88 -12.80 -11.67
C ILE A 168 -3.89 -13.55 -10.77
N LYS A 169 -4.21 -14.75 -10.32
CA LYS A 169 -3.30 -15.56 -9.49
C LYS A 169 -1.97 -15.83 -10.19
N GLU A 170 -2.01 -16.13 -11.48
CA GLU A 170 -0.80 -16.33 -12.29
C GLU A 170 0.06 -15.06 -12.33
N ASN A 171 -0.55 -13.89 -12.61
CA ASN A 171 0.16 -12.62 -12.64
C ASN A 171 0.72 -12.23 -11.26
N ILE A 172 -0.06 -12.39 -10.21
CA ILE A 172 0.40 -12.10 -8.84
C ILE A 172 1.57 -13.02 -8.46
N SER A 173 1.49 -14.32 -8.79
CA SER A 173 2.59 -15.27 -8.55
C SER A 173 3.87 -14.89 -9.28
N TYR A 174 3.76 -14.33 -10.48
CA TYR A 174 4.90 -13.82 -11.22
C TYR A 174 5.60 -12.67 -10.47
N TYR A 175 4.85 -11.71 -9.96
CA TYR A 175 5.42 -10.59 -9.18
C TYR A 175 5.91 -11.02 -7.80
N GLN A 176 5.26 -11.99 -7.17
CA GLN A 176 5.74 -12.55 -5.90
C GLN A 176 7.08 -13.28 -6.07
N GLU A 177 7.30 -13.93 -7.21
CA GLU A 177 8.61 -14.51 -7.54
C GLU A 177 9.68 -13.43 -7.70
N ASN A 178 9.38 -12.32 -8.40
CA ASN A 178 10.28 -11.19 -8.49
C ASN A 178 10.62 -10.62 -7.09
N ALA A 179 9.63 -10.51 -6.22
CA ALA A 179 9.86 -10.06 -4.84
C ALA A 179 10.80 -11.00 -4.08
N ARG A 180 10.65 -12.34 -4.24
CA ARG A 180 11.56 -13.33 -3.63
C ARG A 180 12.98 -13.22 -4.15
N ILE A 181 13.18 -12.98 -5.45
CA ILE A 181 14.50 -12.77 -6.04
C ILE A 181 15.18 -11.55 -5.40
N ILE A 182 14.47 -10.44 -5.27
CA ILE A 182 14.99 -9.22 -4.63
C ILE A 182 15.30 -9.47 -3.15
N ALA A 183 14.36 -10.07 -2.42
CA ALA A 183 14.49 -10.37 -1.00
C ALA A 183 15.68 -11.28 -0.70
N SER A 184 15.85 -12.37 -1.48
CA SER A 184 16.98 -13.29 -1.32
C SER A 184 18.33 -12.59 -1.49
N ALA A 185 18.44 -11.64 -2.42
CA ALA A 185 19.68 -10.88 -2.60
C ALA A 185 19.96 -9.95 -1.42
N LEU A 186 18.92 -9.36 -0.82
CA LEU A 186 19.08 -8.52 0.38
C LEU A 186 19.50 -9.37 1.59
N ASP A 187 18.95 -10.59 1.72
CA ASP A 187 19.35 -11.57 2.75
C ASP A 187 20.83 -11.95 2.59
N GLU A 188 21.29 -12.23 1.38
CA GLU A 188 22.71 -12.55 1.09
C GLU A 188 23.65 -11.39 1.43
N LEU A 189 23.18 -10.15 1.28
CA LEU A 189 23.93 -8.94 1.59
C LEU A 189 23.81 -8.53 3.07
N GLY A 190 22.97 -9.20 3.86
CA GLY A 190 22.71 -8.85 5.27
C GLY A 190 21.98 -7.52 5.44
N ILE A 191 21.21 -7.08 4.45
CA ILE A 191 20.48 -5.81 4.47
C ILE A 191 19.09 -6.04 5.05
N TYR A 192 18.74 -5.25 6.07
CA TYR A 192 17.41 -5.26 6.66
C TYR A 192 16.36 -4.78 5.66
N TYR A 193 15.24 -5.47 5.57
CA TYR A 193 14.09 -5.07 4.78
C TYR A 193 12.77 -5.59 5.37
N THR A 194 11.67 -5.00 4.91
CA THR A 194 10.30 -5.47 5.11
C THR A 194 9.55 -5.53 3.79
N GLY A 195 8.39 -6.17 3.77
CA GLY A 195 7.59 -6.34 2.55
C GLY A 195 8.04 -7.52 1.69
N GLY A 196 7.63 -7.52 0.43
CA GLY A 196 7.95 -8.59 -0.54
C GLY A 196 7.18 -9.90 -0.37
N LYS A 197 6.48 -10.12 0.76
CA LYS A 197 5.70 -11.34 1.03
C LYS A 197 4.20 -11.14 0.76
N ASN A 198 3.62 -10.11 1.37
CA ASN A 198 2.21 -9.75 1.22
C ASN A 198 2.01 -8.49 0.38
N SER A 199 3.06 -8.03 -0.30
CA SER A 199 3.10 -6.78 -1.04
C SER A 199 4.09 -6.86 -2.18
N PRO A 200 3.90 -6.12 -3.27
CA PRO A 200 4.89 -5.98 -4.34
C PRO A 200 6.06 -5.05 -3.96
N TYR A 201 6.01 -4.41 -2.78
CA TYR A 201 7.04 -3.48 -2.34
C TYR A 201 7.99 -4.14 -1.35
N ILE A 202 9.27 -3.81 -1.51
CA ILE A 202 10.36 -4.14 -0.60
C ILE A 202 10.92 -2.83 -0.06
N TRP A 203 10.84 -2.66 1.25
CA TRP A 203 11.30 -1.50 1.98
C TRP A 203 12.57 -1.85 2.72
N LEU A 204 13.70 -1.44 2.18
CA LEU A 204 15.01 -1.77 2.71
C LEU A 204 15.66 -0.59 3.42
N LYS A 205 16.50 -0.88 4.39
CA LYS A 205 17.36 0.11 5.05
C LYS A 205 18.58 0.37 4.18
N CYS A 206 18.89 1.64 3.94
CA CYS A 206 20.07 1.99 3.16
C CYS A 206 21.34 1.48 3.87
N PRO A 207 22.26 0.81 3.15
CA PRO A 207 23.47 0.26 3.75
C PRO A 207 24.40 1.37 4.25
N ASN A 208 25.28 1.04 5.19
CA ASN A 208 26.30 1.93 5.74
C ASN A 208 25.78 3.28 6.29
N ASN A 209 24.51 3.30 6.75
CA ASN A 209 23.82 4.51 7.20
C ASN A 209 23.74 5.63 6.14
N MET A 210 23.75 5.28 4.86
CA MET A 210 23.55 6.24 3.77
C MET A 210 22.19 6.92 3.89
N GLY A 211 22.11 8.17 3.45
CA GLY A 211 20.84 8.85 3.22
C GLY A 211 20.08 8.23 2.04
N SER A 212 18.76 8.40 2.01
CA SER A 212 17.92 7.81 0.96
C SER A 212 18.28 8.32 -0.45
N TRP A 213 18.62 9.59 -0.57
CA TRP A 213 19.02 10.20 -1.85
C TRP A 213 20.44 9.81 -2.25
N GLU A 214 21.36 9.70 -1.30
CA GLU A 214 22.72 9.20 -1.56
C GLU A 214 22.68 7.78 -2.11
N PHE A 215 21.83 6.93 -1.53
CA PHE A 215 21.64 5.56 -2.01
C PHE A 215 20.95 5.52 -3.38
N PHE A 216 20.01 6.44 -3.64
CA PHE A 216 19.41 6.60 -4.96
C PHE A 216 20.46 6.93 -6.03
N ASP A 217 21.32 7.93 -5.77
CA ASP A 217 22.36 8.34 -6.70
C ASP A 217 23.38 7.22 -6.95
N LEU A 218 23.74 6.48 -5.92
CA LEU A 218 24.61 5.31 -6.03
C LEU A 218 24.02 4.25 -6.96
N LEU A 219 22.75 3.85 -6.73
CA LEU A 219 22.11 2.83 -7.57
C LEU A 219 21.88 3.31 -9.00
N LEU A 220 21.54 4.56 -9.18
CA LEU A 220 21.35 5.14 -10.51
C LEU A 220 22.65 5.15 -11.31
N ASN A 221 23.74 5.66 -10.72
CA ASN A 221 24.99 5.89 -11.44
C ASN A 221 25.83 4.62 -11.60
N GLU A 222 25.86 3.75 -10.58
CA GLU A 222 26.75 2.58 -10.56
C GLU A 222 26.04 1.27 -10.94
N ALA A 223 24.71 1.17 -10.74
CA ALA A 223 23.95 -0.02 -11.06
C ALA A 223 22.97 0.19 -12.23
N ASN A 224 22.69 1.41 -12.66
CA ASN A 224 21.61 1.77 -13.58
C ASN A 224 20.25 1.20 -13.10
N VAL A 225 19.99 1.32 -11.80
CA VAL A 225 18.75 0.88 -11.17
C VAL A 225 18.05 2.08 -10.54
N VAL A 226 16.76 2.21 -10.82
CA VAL A 226 15.91 3.26 -10.26
C VAL A 226 14.95 2.64 -9.24
N GLY A 227 14.96 3.19 -8.04
CA GLY A 227 13.97 2.89 -7.00
C GLY A 227 13.43 4.19 -6.40
N THR A 228 12.86 4.16 -5.22
CA THR A 228 12.26 5.34 -4.61
C THR A 228 12.90 5.64 -3.26
N PRO A 229 13.52 6.84 -3.09
CA PRO A 229 14.03 7.27 -1.80
C PRO A 229 12.95 7.30 -0.74
N GLY A 230 13.27 6.81 0.46
CA GLY A 230 12.28 6.69 1.53
C GLY A 230 11.76 8.03 2.03
N GLU A 231 12.58 9.07 1.99
CA GLU A 231 12.19 10.45 2.35
C GLU A 231 10.99 10.97 1.55
N GLY A 232 10.77 10.45 0.32
CA GLY A 232 9.58 10.77 -0.48
C GLY A 232 8.26 10.30 0.14
N PHE A 233 8.30 9.50 1.22
CA PHE A 233 7.13 9.01 1.94
C PHE A 233 6.95 9.63 3.34
N GLY A 234 7.78 10.60 3.68
CA GLY A 234 7.78 11.31 4.96
C GLY A 234 9.10 11.15 5.73
N GLU A 235 9.26 11.93 6.79
CA GLU A 235 10.51 12.04 7.57
C GLU A 235 11.02 10.69 8.11
N ASN A 236 10.11 9.81 8.56
CA ASN A 236 10.46 8.47 9.05
C ASN A 236 10.96 7.53 7.92
N GLY A 237 10.91 7.97 6.67
CA GLY A 237 11.51 7.27 5.53
C GLY A 237 12.98 7.58 5.29
N ALA A 238 13.57 8.52 6.04
CA ALA A 238 14.99 8.84 5.94
C ALA A 238 15.85 7.59 6.24
N GLY A 239 16.84 7.34 5.39
CA GLY A 239 17.70 6.15 5.49
C GLY A 239 17.04 4.85 5.02
N TYR A 240 15.86 4.92 4.40
CA TYR A 240 15.19 3.79 3.75
C TYR A 240 15.05 3.99 2.25
N PHE A 241 14.78 2.88 1.56
CA PHE A 241 14.60 2.88 0.12
C PHE A 241 13.54 1.86 -0.29
N ARG A 242 12.70 2.19 -1.26
CA ARG A 242 11.70 1.27 -1.77
C ARG A 242 12.08 0.69 -3.11
N LEU A 243 12.14 -0.63 -3.20
CA LEU A 243 12.13 -1.39 -4.45
C LEU A 243 10.71 -1.94 -4.72
N THR A 244 10.47 -2.35 -5.96
CA THR A 244 9.20 -2.95 -6.37
C THR A 244 9.43 -4.19 -7.21
N SER A 245 8.56 -5.18 -7.07
CA SER A 245 8.53 -6.39 -7.88
C SER A 245 7.77 -6.25 -9.20
N PHE A 246 7.16 -5.09 -9.45
CA PHE A 246 6.46 -4.79 -10.70
C PHE A 246 7.45 -4.57 -11.85
N GLY A 247 7.96 -5.63 -12.39
CA GLY A 247 8.92 -5.58 -13.48
C GLY A 247 8.95 -6.87 -14.26
N ASP A 248 9.65 -6.84 -15.37
CA ASP A 248 10.02 -8.05 -16.09
C ASP A 248 11.01 -8.89 -15.25
N ARG A 249 10.90 -10.21 -15.33
CA ARG A 249 11.70 -11.15 -14.56
C ARG A 249 13.19 -11.05 -14.89
N GLU A 250 13.52 -11.00 -16.17
CA GLU A 250 14.91 -10.97 -16.62
C GLU A 250 15.57 -9.66 -16.19
N ASN A 251 14.86 -8.53 -16.37
CA ASN A 251 15.33 -7.23 -15.89
C ASN A 251 15.45 -7.17 -14.36
N THR A 252 14.57 -7.86 -13.63
CA THR A 252 14.65 -7.94 -12.16
C THR A 252 15.91 -8.70 -11.73
N ILE A 253 16.20 -9.84 -12.35
CA ILE A 253 17.41 -10.63 -12.07
C ILE A 253 18.66 -9.79 -12.37
N GLU A 254 18.71 -9.15 -13.54
CA GLU A 254 19.84 -8.31 -13.93
C GLU A 254 20.05 -7.13 -12.96
N ALA A 255 18.97 -6.44 -12.58
CA ALA A 255 19.03 -5.35 -11.60
C ALA A 255 19.59 -5.81 -10.25
N VAL A 256 19.14 -6.95 -9.78
CA VAL A 256 19.60 -7.56 -8.52
C VAL A 256 21.10 -7.88 -8.58
N GLU A 257 21.59 -8.49 -9.65
CA GLU A 257 23.01 -8.79 -9.81
C GLU A 257 23.87 -7.52 -9.85
N ARG A 258 23.39 -6.45 -10.49
CA ARG A 258 24.07 -5.16 -10.50
C ARG A 258 24.11 -4.53 -9.10
N ILE A 259 23.00 -4.56 -8.36
CA ILE A 259 22.93 -4.09 -6.97
C ILE A 259 23.93 -4.85 -6.10
N LYS A 260 23.93 -6.19 -6.17
CA LYS A 260 24.87 -7.05 -5.41
C LYS A 260 26.32 -6.68 -5.69
N LYS A 261 26.68 -6.49 -6.96
CA LYS A 261 28.04 -6.11 -7.35
C LYS A 261 28.46 -4.76 -6.74
N VAL A 262 27.59 -3.75 -6.81
CA VAL A 262 27.86 -2.41 -6.26
C VAL A 262 28.03 -2.49 -4.75
N LEU A 263 27.08 -3.11 -4.05
CA LEU A 263 27.10 -3.15 -2.59
C LEU A 263 28.23 -4.02 -2.01
N THR A 264 28.59 -5.12 -2.67
CA THR A 264 29.76 -5.92 -2.25
C THR A 264 31.06 -5.12 -2.37
N ASN A 265 31.17 -4.23 -3.33
CA ASN A 265 32.36 -3.37 -3.50
C ASN A 265 32.44 -2.26 -2.44
N LEU A 266 31.32 -1.80 -1.90
CA LEU A 266 31.27 -0.81 -0.82
C LEU A 266 31.71 -1.39 0.54
N SER A 267 31.65 -2.70 0.69
CA SER A 267 32.01 -3.39 1.95
C SER A 267 33.51 -3.75 2.04
N LYS A 268 34.29 -3.45 0.98
CA LYS A 268 35.73 -3.63 0.89
C LYS A 268 36.46 -2.33 1.18
#